data_7b5ba09bffd3c65b5f4f56bf525f92a4
#
_entry.id   7b5ba09bffd3c65b5f4f56bf525f92a4
#
_cell.length_a   1.000
_cell.length_b   1.000
_cell.length_c   1.000
_cell.angle_alpha   90.00
_cell.angle_beta   90.00
_cell.angle_gamma   90.00
#
_symmetry.space_group_name_H-M   'P 1'
#
loop_
_entity.id
_entity.type
_entity.pdbx_description
1 polymer ?
#
loop_
_entity_poly.entity_id
_entity_poly.type
_entity_poly.pdbx_seq_one_letter_code
_entity_poly.pdbx_strand_id
1 'polypeptide(L)'
;MSASTTPASSYAVLFRTHIWDDYVERQYQRLRATVGRGDLYILVDETSRPVSIPHPNVVSHTQSSVLALGLSGAGHGNMLWFNGDYPLYLFYQQHDNYDFYIMTEYDVAVQRPLDDIVDRMAHDGTDLVGVPNTEAVADWPLTHTCQDAYAHDEIKKCLICIAMFSNRAVRRLYERRVEMSHLQQAGGMRHWPYCEAFIPTEVARAGFKMTGLAEFGPINRYDWSPAVIEADLPSLAGQAFVHPVLDAQRFVQHTMKNLWPPESFFDPRNAVARLLRRAPVEFYGPPLARALYQRAGAPLRKLSPGLSRRA
;
A
#
# COMPACT_ATOMS: atom_id res chain seq x y z
N MET A 1 -7.88 -45.70 10.38
CA MET A 1 -6.82 -44.66 10.27
C MET A 1 -7.51 -43.32 10.55
N SER A 2 -7.34 -42.79 11.74
CA SER A 2 -7.88 -41.47 12.10
C SER A 2 -7.04 -40.43 11.38
N ALA A 3 -7.62 -39.65 10.47
CA ALA A 3 -6.97 -38.53 9.87
C ALA A 3 -6.70 -37.53 11.01
N SER A 4 -5.43 -37.31 11.31
CA SER A 4 -5.00 -36.22 12.19
C SER A 4 -5.34 -34.91 11.48
N THR A 5 -6.46 -34.32 11.87
CA THR A 5 -6.78 -32.95 11.41
C THR A 5 -5.83 -32.00 12.13
N THR A 6 -4.78 -31.57 11.43
CA THR A 6 -3.98 -30.43 11.90
C THR A 6 -4.94 -29.26 12.15
N PRO A 7 -4.88 -28.59 13.31
CA PRO A 7 -5.73 -27.44 13.55
C PRO A 7 -5.50 -26.38 12.47
N ALA A 8 -6.59 -25.73 12.04
CA ALA A 8 -6.51 -24.68 11.03
C ALA A 8 -5.65 -23.53 11.55
N SER A 9 -4.77 -22.98 10.71
CA SER A 9 -3.87 -21.87 11.08
C SER A 9 -4.65 -20.61 11.43
N SER A 10 -4.24 -19.95 12.51
CA SER A 10 -4.78 -18.66 12.97
C SER A 10 -4.21 -17.51 12.13
N TYR A 11 -5.02 -16.48 11.86
CA TYR A 11 -4.50 -15.32 11.16
C TYR A 11 -5.23 -14.03 11.53
N ALA A 12 -4.48 -12.91 11.49
CA ALA A 12 -5.00 -11.56 11.62
C ALA A 12 -4.99 -10.86 10.28
N VAL A 13 -6.08 -10.15 9.95
CA VAL A 13 -6.19 -9.27 8.79
C VAL A 13 -6.13 -7.84 9.29
N LEU A 14 -5.20 -7.04 8.75
CA LEU A 14 -4.89 -5.69 9.16
C LEU A 14 -5.29 -4.72 8.06
N PHE A 15 -6.49 -4.17 8.16
CA PHE A 15 -7.04 -3.17 7.24
C PHE A 15 -6.45 -1.80 7.56
N ARG A 16 -5.56 -1.29 6.72
CA ARG A 16 -4.85 -0.03 6.93
C ARG A 16 -5.63 1.15 6.39
N THR A 17 -5.79 2.19 7.21
CA THR A 17 -6.41 3.45 6.79
C THR A 17 -5.86 4.64 7.58
N HIS A 18 -6.10 5.87 7.10
CA HIS A 18 -5.84 7.14 7.79
C HIS A 18 -7.09 8.05 7.78
N ILE A 19 -8.19 7.53 7.30
CA ILE A 19 -9.49 8.20 7.21
C ILE A 19 -10.60 7.17 7.42
N TRP A 20 -11.79 7.64 7.79
CA TRP A 20 -12.99 6.81 7.80
C TRP A 20 -14.16 7.60 7.25
N ASP A 21 -14.79 7.08 6.22
CA ASP A 21 -15.99 7.61 5.57
C ASP A 21 -16.78 6.48 4.88
N ASP A 22 -17.88 6.80 4.24
CA ASP A 22 -18.76 5.82 3.59
C ASP A 22 -18.04 4.95 2.55
N TYR A 23 -17.03 5.50 1.86
CA TYR A 23 -16.25 4.73 0.90
C TYR A 23 -15.35 3.72 1.63
N VAL A 24 -14.58 4.14 2.64
CA VAL A 24 -13.71 3.25 3.42
C VAL A 24 -14.52 2.19 4.14
N GLU A 25 -15.71 2.55 4.68
CA GLU A 25 -16.66 1.61 5.26
C GLU A 25 -17.06 0.52 4.26
N ARG A 26 -17.40 0.88 3.03
CA ARG A 26 -17.74 -0.13 1.99
C ARG A 26 -16.56 -1.04 1.66
N GLN A 27 -15.32 -0.52 1.61
CA GLN A 27 -14.13 -1.34 1.37
C GLN A 27 -13.87 -2.30 2.55
N TYR A 28 -14.02 -1.82 3.78
CA TYR A 28 -13.95 -2.65 4.98
C TYR A 28 -14.97 -3.79 4.96
N GLN A 29 -16.22 -3.51 4.61
CA GLN A 29 -17.27 -4.54 4.54
C GLN A 29 -16.99 -5.57 3.43
N ARG A 30 -16.43 -5.15 2.29
CA ARG A 30 -15.98 -6.08 1.25
C ARG A 30 -14.89 -7.01 1.75
N LEU A 31 -13.86 -6.45 2.38
CA LEU A 31 -12.79 -7.26 2.96
C LEU A 31 -13.33 -8.20 4.02
N ARG A 32 -14.17 -7.72 4.94
CA ARG A 32 -14.79 -8.54 5.98
C ARG A 32 -15.52 -9.75 5.42
N ALA A 33 -16.18 -9.62 4.27
CA ALA A 33 -16.90 -10.71 3.62
C ALA A 33 -15.97 -11.84 3.10
N THR A 34 -14.67 -11.58 3.00
CA THR A 34 -13.66 -12.57 2.58
C THR A 34 -12.93 -13.25 3.75
N VAL A 35 -13.14 -12.74 4.97
CA VAL A 35 -12.52 -13.26 6.21
C VAL A 35 -13.50 -14.23 6.85
N GLY A 36 -13.15 -15.53 6.86
CA GLY A 36 -13.97 -16.55 7.49
C GLY A 36 -13.62 -16.73 8.97
N ARG A 37 -12.51 -17.42 9.26
CA ARG A 37 -12.06 -17.77 10.62
C ARG A 37 -11.03 -16.81 11.21
N GLY A 38 -10.46 -15.90 10.40
CA GLY A 38 -9.47 -14.93 10.85
C GLY A 38 -10.07 -13.77 11.63
N ASP A 39 -9.23 -13.08 12.38
CA ASP A 39 -9.59 -11.85 13.07
C ASP A 39 -9.29 -10.62 12.20
N LEU A 40 -10.27 -9.73 12.05
CA LEU A 40 -10.13 -8.50 11.27
C LEU A 40 -9.94 -7.31 12.20
N TYR A 41 -8.83 -6.60 12.02
CA TYR A 41 -8.46 -5.39 12.73
C TYR A 41 -8.36 -4.21 11.78
N ILE A 42 -8.62 -3.02 12.30
CA ILE A 42 -8.43 -1.76 11.57
C ILE A 42 -7.19 -1.09 12.15
N LEU A 43 -6.13 -0.98 11.34
CA LEU A 43 -4.93 -0.19 11.69
C LEU A 43 -5.13 1.24 11.19
N VAL A 44 -5.35 2.18 12.11
CA VAL A 44 -5.60 3.57 11.75
C VAL A 44 -4.40 4.47 12.07
N ASP A 45 -3.90 5.18 11.05
CA ASP A 45 -2.89 6.21 11.21
C ASP A 45 -3.54 7.52 11.66
N GLU A 46 -3.34 7.90 12.90
CA GLU A 46 -3.81 9.12 13.52
C GLU A 46 -2.71 10.19 13.68
N THR A 47 -1.61 10.06 12.96
CA THR A 47 -0.49 11.03 13.03
C THR A 47 -0.95 12.46 12.77
N SER A 48 -1.85 12.66 11.81
CA SER A 48 -2.32 14.00 11.41
C SER A 48 -3.54 14.47 12.21
N ARG A 49 -4.41 13.54 12.60
CA ARG A 49 -5.66 13.80 13.33
C ARG A 49 -6.29 12.52 13.84
N PRO A 50 -7.09 12.59 14.92
CA PRO A 50 -7.94 11.49 15.33
C PRO A 50 -8.96 11.09 14.25
N VAL A 51 -9.30 9.80 14.19
CA VAL A 51 -10.26 9.22 13.23
C VAL A 51 -11.31 8.42 14.01
N SER A 52 -12.58 8.83 13.93
CA SER A 52 -13.67 8.09 14.57
C SER A 52 -14.06 6.89 13.71
N ILE A 53 -13.99 5.70 14.25
CA ILE A 53 -14.29 4.43 13.56
C ILE A 53 -15.35 3.67 14.38
N PRO A 54 -16.54 3.36 13.80
CA PRO A 54 -17.64 2.74 14.54
C PRO A 54 -17.55 1.20 14.56
N HIS A 55 -16.34 0.65 14.67
CA HIS A 55 -16.10 -0.78 14.70
C HIS A 55 -15.28 -1.21 15.92
N PRO A 56 -15.38 -2.47 16.36
CA PRO A 56 -14.43 -3.05 17.31
C PRO A 56 -13.08 -3.33 16.63
N ASN A 57 -12.08 -3.73 17.41
CA ASN A 57 -10.76 -4.14 16.93
C ASN A 57 -10.02 -3.03 16.15
N VAL A 58 -10.13 -1.79 16.64
CA VAL A 58 -9.37 -0.65 16.12
C VAL A 58 -8.05 -0.54 16.87
N VAL A 59 -6.95 -0.55 16.14
CA VAL A 59 -5.60 -0.32 16.64
C VAL A 59 -5.10 1.00 16.06
N SER A 60 -5.14 2.04 16.89
CA SER A 60 -4.61 3.36 16.52
C SER A 60 -3.08 3.37 16.62
N HIS A 61 -2.47 4.04 15.67
CA HIS A 61 -1.04 4.33 15.69
C HIS A 61 -0.76 5.74 15.19
N THR A 62 0.38 6.25 15.63
CA THR A 62 0.94 7.52 15.18
C THR A 62 2.41 7.30 14.83
N GLN A 63 3.01 8.27 14.17
CA GLN A 63 4.45 8.28 13.95
C GLN A 63 5.21 8.12 15.28
N SER A 64 4.77 8.79 16.34
CA SER A 64 5.42 8.71 17.65
C SER A 64 5.31 7.31 18.28
N SER A 65 4.15 6.64 18.15
CA SER A 65 3.97 5.32 18.74
C SER A 65 4.83 4.25 18.07
N VAL A 66 5.03 4.33 16.75
CA VAL A 66 5.91 3.39 16.02
C VAL A 66 7.39 3.67 16.32
N LEU A 67 7.79 4.94 16.50
CA LEU A 67 9.16 5.30 16.92
C LEU A 67 9.48 4.82 18.33
N ALA A 68 8.48 4.76 19.20
CA ALA A 68 8.65 4.21 20.57
C ALA A 68 9.02 2.71 20.58
N LEU A 69 8.85 1.99 19.47
CA LEU A 69 9.34 0.62 19.30
C LEU A 69 10.86 0.52 19.05
N GLY A 70 11.59 1.63 19.07
CA GLY A 70 13.02 1.67 18.75
C GLY A 70 13.32 1.74 17.25
N LEU A 71 12.29 1.99 16.43
CA LEU A 71 12.42 2.07 14.97
C LEU A 71 12.92 3.44 14.54
N SER A 72 13.69 3.49 13.45
CA SER A 72 14.18 4.74 12.88
C SER A 72 13.06 5.58 12.24
N GLY A 73 13.11 6.91 12.45
CA GLY A 73 12.29 7.87 11.72
C GLY A 73 12.78 8.19 10.32
N ALA A 74 13.79 7.47 9.81
CA ALA A 74 14.34 7.70 8.49
C ALA A 74 13.32 7.40 7.38
N GLY A 75 13.46 8.12 6.27
CA GLY A 75 12.60 8.02 5.10
C GLY A 75 12.44 9.36 4.41
N HIS A 76 11.75 9.36 3.28
CA HIS A 76 11.44 10.57 2.52
C HIS A 76 9.93 10.85 2.57
N GLY A 77 9.54 12.11 2.73
CA GLY A 77 8.15 12.52 2.76
C GLY A 77 7.39 12.00 3.98
N ASN A 78 6.27 11.30 3.76
CA ASN A 78 5.52 10.67 4.85
C ASN A 78 6.25 9.42 5.34
N MET A 79 6.72 9.44 6.61
CA MET A 79 7.48 8.35 7.22
C MET A 79 6.74 7.01 7.20
N LEU A 80 5.43 7.00 7.50
CA LEU A 80 4.63 5.78 7.54
C LEU A 80 4.29 5.25 6.14
N TRP A 81 4.27 6.11 5.12
CA TRP A 81 4.20 5.66 3.73
C TRP A 81 5.53 5.01 3.30
N PHE A 82 6.65 5.63 3.65
CA PHE A 82 7.99 5.13 3.31
C PHE A 82 8.30 3.81 4.05
N ASN A 83 7.86 3.69 5.28
CA ASN A 83 8.00 2.51 6.13
C ASN A 83 6.63 1.85 6.35
N GLY A 84 5.99 1.44 5.27
CA GLY A 84 4.66 0.83 5.29
C GLY A 84 4.55 -0.45 6.13
N ASP A 85 5.69 -1.01 6.52
CA ASP A 85 5.84 -2.16 7.39
C ASP A 85 5.71 -1.84 8.90
N TYR A 86 5.93 -0.60 9.33
CA TYR A 86 5.96 -0.23 10.75
C TYR A 86 4.65 -0.47 11.52
N PRO A 87 3.47 -0.16 10.96
CA PRO A 87 2.21 -0.47 11.64
C PRO A 87 2.01 -1.98 11.91
N LEU A 88 2.54 -2.85 11.04
CA LEU A 88 2.54 -4.30 11.26
C LEU A 88 3.33 -4.68 12.52
N TYR A 89 4.50 -4.07 12.73
CA TYR A 89 5.33 -4.36 13.90
C TYR A 89 4.69 -3.87 15.20
N LEU A 90 4.03 -2.72 15.17
CA LEU A 90 3.28 -2.22 16.31
C LEU A 90 2.15 -3.19 16.67
N PHE A 91 1.41 -3.68 15.71
CA PHE A 91 0.39 -4.69 15.92
C PHE A 91 0.99 -5.98 16.47
N TYR A 92 2.07 -6.46 15.85
CA TYR A 92 2.76 -7.69 16.24
C TYR A 92 3.23 -7.67 17.70
N GLN A 93 3.70 -6.55 18.21
CA GLN A 93 4.13 -6.43 19.61
C GLN A 93 3.00 -6.64 20.64
N GLN A 94 1.75 -6.50 20.21
CA GLN A 94 0.56 -6.69 21.04
C GLN A 94 -0.14 -8.02 20.75
N HIS A 95 0.09 -8.60 19.57
CA HIS A 95 -0.61 -9.75 19.02
C HIS A 95 0.35 -10.68 18.27
N ASP A 96 1.32 -11.28 18.96
CA ASP A 96 2.37 -12.13 18.37
C ASP A 96 1.97 -13.61 18.22
N ASN A 97 0.72 -13.93 18.53
CA ASN A 97 0.20 -15.30 18.66
C ASN A 97 -0.51 -15.84 17.40
N TYR A 98 -0.62 -15.06 16.33
CA TYR A 98 -1.16 -15.54 15.05
C TYR A 98 -0.09 -16.28 14.24
N ASP A 99 -0.49 -17.31 13.48
CA ASP A 99 0.40 -18.00 12.56
C ASP A 99 0.72 -17.16 11.34
N PHE A 100 -0.26 -16.33 10.89
CA PHE A 100 -0.14 -15.46 9.72
C PHE A 100 -0.73 -14.07 9.98
N TYR A 101 -0.19 -13.09 9.24
CA TYR A 101 -0.65 -11.70 9.24
C TYR A 101 -0.88 -11.25 7.80
N ILE A 102 -2.03 -10.67 7.51
CA ILE A 102 -2.40 -10.14 6.20
C ILE A 102 -2.56 -8.63 6.36
N MET A 103 -1.64 -7.87 5.82
CA MET A 103 -1.72 -6.41 5.82
C MET A 103 -2.28 -5.93 4.48
N THR A 104 -3.31 -5.10 4.47
CA THR A 104 -3.93 -4.59 3.25
C THR A 104 -4.31 -3.11 3.38
N GLU A 105 -4.14 -2.36 2.30
CA GLU A 105 -4.62 -0.99 2.19
C GLU A 105 -6.12 -0.93 1.91
N TYR A 106 -6.77 0.17 2.30
CA TYR A 106 -8.22 0.32 2.21
C TYR A 106 -8.76 0.37 0.76
N ASP A 107 -7.90 0.55 -0.23
CA ASP A 107 -8.26 0.59 -1.65
C ASP A 107 -7.90 -0.70 -2.41
N VAL A 108 -7.54 -1.76 -1.70
CA VAL A 108 -7.41 -3.11 -2.25
C VAL A 108 -8.74 -3.85 -2.15
N ALA A 109 -9.27 -4.31 -3.28
CA ALA A 109 -10.40 -5.22 -3.28
C ALA A 109 -9.91 -6.68 -3.36
N VAL A 110 -10.21 -7.45 -2.32
CA VAL A 110 -10.02 -8.90 -2.26
C VAL A 110 -11.32 -9.57 -2.69
N GLN A 111 -11.26 -10.48 -3.67
CA GLN A 111 -12.43 -11.16 -4.23
C GLN A 111 -12.34 -12.69 -4.08
N ARG A 112 -11.56 -13.14 -3.11
CA ARG A 112 -11.39 -14.56 -2.75
C ARG A 112 -11.43 -14.73 -1.23
N PRO A 113 -11.86 -15.91 -0.74
CA PRO A 113 -11.75 -16.24 0.68
C PRO A 113 -10.28 -16.23 1.12
N LEU A 114 -9.99 -15.50 2.19
CA LEU A 114 -8.64 -15.44 2.73
C LEU A 114 -8.24 -16.73 3.45
N ASP A 115 -9.22 -17.49 3.94
CA ASP A 115 -8.96 -18.79 4.55
C ASP A 115 -8.23 -19.74 3.61
N ASP A 116 -8.68 -19.84 2.34
CA ASP A 116 -8.06 -20.70 1.32
C ASP A 116 -6.60 -20.32 1.06
N ILE A 117 -6.31 -19.02 1.09
CA ILE A 117 -4.96 -18.49 0.88
C ILE A 117 -4.06 -18.87 2.06
N VAL A 118 -4.54 -18.66 3.29
CA VAL A 118 -3.78 -18.97 4.50
C VAL A 118 -3.52 -20.48 4.61
N ASP A 119 -4.53 -21.33 4.29
CA ASP A 119 -4.35 -22.79 4.27
C ASP A 119 -3.29 -23.22 3.28
N ARG A 120 -3.28 -22.60 2.08
CA ARG A 120 -2.24 -22.86 1.09
C ARG A 120 -0.87 -22.38 1.54
N MET A 121 -0.77 -21.18 2.16
CA MET A 121 0.49 -20.68 2.72
C MET A 121 1.04 -21.66 3.77
N ALA A 122 0.19 -22.13 4.68
CA ALA A 122 0.57 -23.08 5.72
C ALA A 122 1.02 -24.42 5.11
N HIS A 123 0.27 -24.96 4.14
CA HIS A 123 0.61 -26.19 3.45
C HIS A 123 1.95 -26.12 2.72
N ASP A 124 2.17 -25.01 2.01
CA ASP A 124 3.34 -24.80 1.16
C ASP A 124 4.57 -24.28 1.93
N GLY A 125 4.41 -23.92 3.20
CA GLY A 125 5.45 -23.28 4.03
C GLY A 125 5.85 -21.90 3.50
N THR A 126 4.90 -21.13 2.94
CA THR A 126 5.12 -19.78 2.41
C THR A 126 5.21 -18.76 3.54
N ASP A 127 6.23 -17.92 3.51
CA ASP A 127 6.50 -16.90 4.52
C ASP A 127 6.09 -15.48 4.10
N LEU A 128 6.12 -15.21 2.80
CA LEU A 128 5.72 -13.91 2.24
C LEU A 128 4.92 -14.12 0.95
N VAL A 129 3.76 -13.49 0.88
CA VAL A 129 3.01 -13.30 -0.37
C VAL A 129 2.99 -11.82 -0.70
N GLY A 130 3.36 -11.47 -1.93
CA GLY A 130 3.34 -10.11 -2.46
C GLY A 130 3.35 -10.11 -3.98
N VAL A 131 3.32 -8.96 -4.61
CA VAL A 131 3.45 -8.84 -6.07
C VAL A 131 4.90 -8.50 -6.42
N PRO A 132 5.67 -9.42 -7.02
CA PRO A 132 7.03 -9.13 -7.40
C PRO A 132 7.09 -7.95 -8.38
N ASN A 133 7.95 -6.97 -8.11
CA ASN A 133 8.27 -5.92 -9.05
C ASN A 133 9.44 -6.40 -9.93
N THR A 134 9.16 -6.60 -11.22
CA THR A 134 10.11 -7.15 -12.21
C THR A 134 10.96 -6.10 -12.92
N GLU A 135 10.74 -4.80 -12.64
CA GLU A 135 11.61 -3.74 -13.14
C GLU A 135 13.07 -4.00 -12.75
N ALA A 136 14.03 -3.69 -13.62
CA ALA A 136 15.43 -3.84 -13.27
C ALA A 136 15.78 -2.98 -12.03
N VAL A 137 16.60 -3.52 -11.14
CA VAL A 137 16.96 -2.82 -9.89
C VAL A 137 17.60 -1.46 -10.19
N ALA A 138 18.43 -1.37 -11.25
CA ALA A 138 19.09 -0.12 -11.66
C ALA A 138 18.09 0.96 -12.13
N ASP A 139 16.95 0.56 -12.68
CA ASP A 139 15.94 1.49 -13.22
C ASP A 139 14.90 1.91 -12.19
N TRP A 140 14.84 1.18 -11.07
CA TRP A 140 13.88 1.48 -10.02
C TRP A 140 14.26 2.75 -9.24
N PRO A 141 13.37 3.77 -9.18
CA PRO A 141 13.70 5.09 -8.63
C PRO A 141 14.18 5.09 -7.18
N LEU A 142 13.79 4.07 -6.40
CA LEU A 142 14.12 3.96 -4.97
C LEU A 142 15.32 3.06 -4.67
N THR A 143 16.03 2.56 -5.69
CA THR A 143 17.23 1.71 -5.52
C THR A 143 18.29 2.36 -4.64
N HIS A 144 18.47 3.69 -4.76
CA HIS A 144 19.43 4.44 -3.96
C HIS A 144 19.20 4.32 -2.45
N THR A 145 17.95 4.04 -2.02
CA THR A 145 17.62 3.87 -0.60
C THR A 145 18.22 2.60 0.01
N CYS A 146 18.68 1.67 -0.80
CA CYS A 146 19.18 0.38 -0.39
C CYS A 146 20.72 0.32 -0.25
N GLN A 147 21.44 1.36 -0.66
CA GLN A 147 22.90 1.33 -0.90
C GLN A 147 23.74 0.94 0.32
N ASP A 148 23.32 1.33 1.53
CA ASP A 148 24.08 1.00 2.74
C ASP A 148 23.68 -0.34 3.36
N ALA A 149 22.60 -0.94 2.90
CA ALA A 149 22.00 -2.12 3.49
C ALA A 149 22.23 -3.40 2.68
N TYR A 150 22.25 -3.29 1.34
CA TYR A 150 22.21 -4.44 0.45
C TYR A 150 23.16 -4.28 -0.75
N ALA A 151 23.79 -5.38 -1.16
CA ALA A 151 24.41 -5.47 -2.47
C ALA A 151 23.33 -5.41 -3.57
N HIS A 152 23.68 -4.87 -4.74
CA HIS A 152 22.71 -4.61 -5.82
C HIS A 152 21.97 -5.87 -6.30
N ASP A 153 22.67 -6.99 -6.35
CA ASP A 153 22.14 -8.30 -6.77
C ASP A 153 21.29 -9.00 -5.71
N GLU A 154 21.39 -8.58 -4.45
CA GLU A 154 20.56 -9.08 -3.36
C GLU A 154 19.16 -8.44 -3.35
N ILE A 155 19.02 -7.23 -3.91
CA ILE A 155 17.78 -6.45 -3.80
C ILE A 155 16.62 -7.18 -4.49
N LYS A 156 15.62 -7.50 -3.70
CA LYS A 156 14.29 -7.95 -4.16
C LYS A 156 13.29 -6.82 -3.97
N LYS A 157 12.24 -6.78 -4.79
CA LYS A 157 11.22 -5.75 -4.74
C LYS A 157 9.84 -6.36 -4.87
N CYS A 158 8.86 -5.85 -4.11
CA CYS A 158 7.46 -6.23 -4.26
C CYS A 158 6.53 -5.06 -3.95
N LEU A 159 5.44 -4.95 -4.67
CA LEU A 159 4.34 -4.06 -4.34
C LEU A 159 3.57 -4.67 -3.15
N ILE A 160 3.40 -3.89 -2.08
CA ILE A 160 2.89 -4.36 -0.78
C ILE A 160 1.54 -3.76 -0.37
N CYS A 161 0.73 -3.27 -1.32
CA CYS A 161 -0.61 -2.75 -0.99
C CYS A 161 -1.50 -3.82 -0.33
N ILE A 162 -1.29 -5.11 -0.68
CA ILE A 162 -1.59 -6.27 0.16
C ILE A 162 -0.35 -7.13 0.24
N ALA A 163 0.00 -7.57 1.45
CA ALA A 163 1.06 -8.52 1.70
C ALA A 163 0.69 -9.45 2.85
N MET A 164 1.10 -10.71 2.76
CA MET A 164 0.78 -11.73 3.75
C MET A 164 2.07 -12.34 4.27
N PHE A 165 2.14 -12.52 5.57
CA PHE A 165 3.37 -12.89 6.27
C PHE A 165 3.13 -14.06 7.21
N SER A 166 4.06 -14.99 7.29
CA SER A 166 4.13 -15.91 8.43
C SER A 166 4.59 -15.18 9.70
N ASN A 167 4.25 -15.72 10.86
CA ASN A 167 4.71 -15.18 12.15
C ASN A 167 6.24 -15.00 12.20
N ARG A 168 6.98 -16.02 11.77
CA ARG A 168 8.45 -15.96 11.78
C ARG A 168 9.01 -14.89 10.84
N ALA A 169 8.31 -14.61 9.73
CA ALA A 169 8.71 -13.53 8.82
C ALA A 169 8.52 -12.16 9.47
N VAL A 170 7.37 -11.91 10.11
CA VAL A 170 7.11 -10.64 10.82
C VAL A 170 8.15 -10.41 11.90
N ARG A 171 8.41 -11.43 12.75
CA ARG A 171 9.42 -11.37 13.79
C ARG A 171 10.79 -11.01 13.24
N ARG A 172 11.25 -11.72 12.20
CA ARG A 172 12.56 -11.48 11.57
C ARG A 172 12.68 -10.08 10.99
N LEU A 173 11.63 -9.60 10.30
CA LEU A 173 11.60 -8.26 9.72
C LEU A 173 11.66 -7.18 10.81
N TYR A 174 10.90 -7.33 11.89
CA TYR A 174 10.94 -6.40 13.02
C TYR A 174 12.33 -6.34 13.67
N GLU A 175 12.89 -7.50 14.03
CA GLU A 175 14.24 -7.60 14.62
C GLU A 175 15.26 -6.89 13.72
N ARG A 176 15.19 -7.11 12.41
CA ARG A 176 16.11 -6.49 11.46
C ARG A 176 15.94 -4.98 11.36
N ARG A 177 14.72 -4.47 11.38
CA ARG A 177 14.47 -3.02 11.44
C ARG A 177 15.04 -2.38 12.71
N VAL A 178 14.94 -3.05 13.85
CA VAL A 178 15.54 -2.59 15.12
C VAL A 178 17.07 -2.59 15.01
N GLU A 179 17.68 -3.67 14.53
CA GLU A 179 19.15 -3.73 14.31
C GLU A 179 19.62 -2.58 13.40
N MET A 180 18.93 -2.35 12.28
CA MET A 180 19.24 -1.28 11.34
C MET A 180 19.06 0.11 11.96
N SER A 181 18.04 0.28 12.82
CA SER A 181 17.81 1.53 13.55
C SER A 181 18.98 1.87 14.48
N HIS A 182 19.51 0.88 15.18
CA HIS A 182 20.71 1.06 16.01
C HIS A 182 21.94 1.41 15.16
N LEU A 183 22.13 0.75 14.01
CA LEU A 183 23.22 1.06 13.09
C LEU A 183 23.13 2.50 12.55
N GLN A 184 21.93 2.95 12.21
CA GLN A 184 21.71 4.31 11.75
C GLN A 184 21.98 5.36 12.83
N GLN A 185 21.51 5.11 14.07
CA GLN A 185 21.79 5.99 15.21
C GLN A 185 23.28 6.11 15.51
N ALA A 186 24.02 5.02 15.29
CA ALA A 186 25.49 5.00 15.43
C ALA A 186 26.21 5.63 14.23
N GLY A 187 25.52 6.15 13.22
CA GLY A 187 26.10 6.76 12.02
C GLY A 187 26.62 5.76 10.97
N GLY A 188 26.34 4.47 11.15
CA GLY A 188 26.75 3.40 10.25
C GLY A 188 25.87 3.23 9.00
N MET A 189 24.75 3.95 8.90
CA MET A 189 23.80 3.86 7.79
C MET A 189 23.25 5.24 7.46
N ARG A 190 23.32 5.69 6.20
CA ARG A 190 22.80 6.96 5.70
C ARG A 190 21.52 6.77 4.87
N HIS A 191 21.51 5.69 4.06
CA HIS A 191 20.38 5.34 3.20
C HIS A 191 19.50 4.32 3.90
N TRP A 192 18.20 4.61 3.97
CA TRP A 192 17.24 3.75 4.66
C TRP A 192 16.37 3.02 3.64
N PRO A 193 16.35 1.69 3.61
CA PRO A 193 15.64 0.94 2.59
C PRO A 193 14.12 1.17 2.65
N TYR A 194 13.53 1.53 1.51
CA TYR A 194 12.08 1.59 1.32
C TYR A 194 11.44 0.22 1.57
N CYS A 195 10.27 0.20 2.19
CA CYS A 195 9.62 -1.03 2.64
C CYS A 195 9.42 -2.08 1.55
N GLU A 196 9.14 -1.67 0.31
CA GLU A 196 8.96 -2.57 -0.84
C GLU A 196 10.25 -3.26 -1.31
N ALA A 197 11.42 -2.77 -0.93
CA ALA A 197 12.69 -3.46 -1.13
C ALA A 197 13.13 -4.18 0.15
N PHE A 198 12.97 -3.55 1.31
CA PHE A 198 13.36 -4.11 2.60
C PHE A 198 12.70 -5.47 2.87
N ILE A 199 11.37 -5.54 2.79
CA ILE A 199 10.60 -6.73 3.13
C ILE A 199 11.05 -7.96 2.31
N PRO A 200 10.97 -7.96 0.96
CA PRO A 200 11.31 -9.15 0.19
C PRO A 200 12.81 -9.47 0.23
N THR A 201 13.68 -8.46 0.38
CA THR A 201 15.13 -8.71 0.49
C THR A 201 15.47 -9.43 1.80
N GLU A 202 14.94 -8.97 2.94
CA GLU A 202 15.24 -9.61 4.23
C GLU A 202 14.57 -10.99 4.36
N VAL A 203 13.38 -11.19 3.78
CA VAL A 203 12.76 -12.52 3.70
C VAL A 203 13.63 -13.48 2.87
N ALA A 204 14.17 -13.03 1.73
CA ALA A 204 15.08 -13.83 0.91
C ALA A 204 16.41 -14.14 1.63
N ARG A 205 17.00 -13.16 2.31
CA ARG A 205 18.24 -13.33 3.10
C ARG A 205 18.07 -14.28 4.26
N ALA A 206 16.86 -14.33 4.84
CA ALA A 206 16.55 -15.33 5.87
C ALA A 206 16.34 -16.75 5.33
N GLY A 207 16.39 -16.94 4.01
CA GLY A 207 16.08 -18.23 3.37
C GLY A 207 14.60 -18.61 3.44
N PHE A 208 13.72 -17.63 3.66
CA PHE A 208 12.30 -17.85 3.77
C PHE A 208 11.62 -17.90 2.40
N LYS A 209 10.53 -18.66 2.31
CA LYS A 209 9.83 -18.89 1.04
C LYS A 209 8.92 -17.71 0.69
N MET A 210 9.09 -17.18 -0.51
CA MET A 210 8.23 -16.16 -1.10
C MET A 210 7.36 -16.74 -2.22
N THR A 211 6.10 -16.30 -2.30
CA THR A 211 5.14 -16.71 -3.33
C THR A 211 4.49 -15.45 -3.92
N GLY A 212 4.31 -15.42 -5.24
CA GLY A 212 3.63 -14.30 -5.91
C GLY A 212 2.13 -14.30 -5.65
N LEU A 213 1.53 -13.12 -5.48
CA LEU A 213 0.08 -12.98 -5.28
C LEU A 213 -0.73 -13.61 -6.43
N ALA A 214 -0.19 -13.61 -7.66
CA ALA A 214 -0.81 -14.21 -8.85
C ALA A 214 -1.02 -15.73 -8.73
N GLU A 215 -0.31 -16.43 -7.84
CA GLU A 215 -0.50 -17.86 -7.57
C GLU A 215 -1.86 -18.17 -6.94
N PHE A 216 -2.49 -17.15 -6.33
CA PHE A 216 -3.80 -17.26 -5.68
C PHE A 216 -4.95 -16.82 -6.57
N GLY A 217 -4.68 -16.42 -7.81
CA GLY A 217 -5.66 -16.10 -8.83
C GLY A 217 -5.29 -14.87 -9.67
N PRO A 218 -6.11 -14.52 -10.68
CA PRO A 218 -5.80 -13.42 -11.60
C PRO A 218 -5.68 -12.06 -10.89
N ILE A 219 -4.64 -11.30 -11.24
CA ILE A 219 -4.32 -9.97 -10.71
C ILE A 219 -4.08 -8.94 -11.84
N ASN A 220 -4.70 -9.10 -13.00
CA ASN A 220 -4.47 -8.24 -14.18
C ASN A 220 -4.87 -6.77 -13.97
N ARG A 221 -5.53 -6.47 -12.85
CA ARG A 221 -5.94 -5.13 -12.42
C ARG A 221 -5.39 -4.78 -11.05
N TYR A 222 -4.17 -5.23 -10.77
CA TYR A 222 -3.45 -4.96 -9.54
C TYR A 222 -2.11 -4.31 -9.87
N ASP A 223 -2.04 -3.01 -9.70
CA ASP A 223 -0.85 -2.19 -9.92
C ASP A 223 -1.01 -0.88 -9.11
N TRP A 224 -0.03 0.01 -9.11
CA TRP A 224 -0.16 1.34 -8.52
C TRP A 224 -1.04 2.30 -9.39
N SER A 225 -1.15 2.04 -10.69
CA SER A 225 -1.93 2.80 -11.68
C SER A 225 -2.14 1.97 -12.96
N PRO A 226 -3.24 2.15 -13.70
CA PRO A 226 -4.37 3.05 -13.44
C PRO A 226 -5.37 2.52 -12.41
N ALA A 227 -5.97 3.42 -11.65
CA ALA A 227 -7.03 3.07 -10.71
C ALA A 227 -8.29 2.51 -11.41
N VAL A 228 -9.05 1.71 -10.67
CA VAL A 228 -10.38 1.21 -11.02
C VAL A 228 -11.42 2.04 -10.29
N ILE A 229 -12.44 2.52 -11.00
CA ILE A 229 -13.58 3.15 -10.34
C ILE A 229 -14.43 2.08 -9.63
N GLU A 230 -14.80 2.31 -8.39
CA GLU A 230 -15.52 1.35 -7.53
C GLU A 230 -16.78 0.76 -8.21
N ALA A 231 -17.49 1.57 -9.00
CA ALA A 231 -18.68 1.15 -9.73
C ALA A 231 -18.40 0.06 -10.78
N ASP A 232 -17.17 -0.07 -11.26
CA ASP A 232 -16.78 -1.06 -12.26
C ASP A 232 -16.34 -2.40 -11.63
N LEU A 233 -16.14 -2.45 -10.31
CA LEU A 233 -15.65 -3.64 -9.63
C LEU A 233 -16.46 -4.91 -9.91
N PRO A 234 -17.81 -4.88 -10.03
CA PRO A 234 -18.59 -6.06 -10.40
C PRO A 234 -18.20 -6.67 -11.75
N SER A 235 -17.75 -5.86 -12.72
CA SER A 235 -17.27 -6.34 -14.01
C SER A 235 -15.92 -7.05 -13.94
N LEU A 236 -15.24 -6.98 -12.81
CA LEU A 236 -13.94 -7.56 -12.53
C LEU A 236 -14.01 -8.76 -11.57
N ALA A 237 -15.19 -9.37 -11.41
CA ALA A 237 -15.40 -10.52 -10.50
C ALA A 237 -14.49 -11.72 -10.79
N GLY A 238 -13.91 -11.81 -12.00
CA GLY A 238 -12.91 -12.82 -12.34
C GLY A 238 -11.49 -12.56 -11.81
N GLN A 239 -11.21 -11.36 -11.28
CA GLN A 239 -9.94 -11.04 -10.65
C GLN A 239 -9.95 -11.53 -9.20
N ALA A 240 -8.81 -12.02 -8.70
CA ALA A 240 -8.68 -12.38 -7.28
C ALA A 240 -8.42 -11.15 -6.41
N PHE A 241 -7.64 -10.21 -6.94
CA PHE A 241 -7.30 -8.95 -6.29
C PHE A 241 -7.35 -7.81 -7.30
N VAL A 242 -7.81 -6.65 -6.86
CA VAL A 242 -7.88 -5.42 -7.66
C VAL A 242 -7.33 -4.25 -6.85
N HIS A 243 -6.45 -3.44 -7.44
CA HIS A 243 -5.86 -2.26 -6.79
C HIS A 243 -5.36 -1.26 -7.82
N PRO A 244 -5.47 0.03 -7.55
CA PRO A 244 -6.34 0.62 -6.51
C PRO A 244 -7.80 0.69 -6.99
N VAL A 245 -8.73 0.44 -6.09
CA VAL A 245 -10.18 0.60 -6.31
C VAL A 245 -10.62 1.87 -5.60
N LEU A 246 -11.16 2.85 -6.31
CA LEU A 246 -11.44 4.17 -5.77
C LEU A 246 -12.90 4.58 -6.06
N ASP A 247 -13.52 5.36 -5.15
CA ASP A 247 -14.77 6.05 -5.46
C ASP A 247 -14.58 7.09 -6.58
N ALA A 248 -15.66 7.64 -7.09
CA ALA A 248 -15.60 8.57 -8.21
C ALA A 248 -14.73 9.80 -7.93
N GLN A 249 -14.78 10.34 -6.72
CA GLN A 249 -14.02 11.52 -6.34
C GLN A 249 -12.52 11.23 -6.27
N ARG A 250 -12.13 10.16 -5.56
CA ARG A 250 -10.72 9.74 -5.43
C ARG A 250 -10.15 9.27 -6.75
N PHE A 251 -10.94 8.55 -7.54
CA PHE A 251 -10.58 8.13 -8.89
C PHE A 251 -10.23 9.32 -9.78
N VAL A 252 -11.04 10.37 -9.77
CA VAL A 252 -10.76 11.60 -10.50
C VAL A 252 -9.49 12.27 -10.00
N GLN A 253 -9.32 12.40 -8.68
CA GLN A 253 -8.12 12.98 -8.08
C GLN A 253 -6.85 12.21 -8.45
N HIS A 254 -6.90 10.88 -8.43
CA HIS A 254 -5.80 10.01 -8.83
C HIS A 254 -5.48 10.15 -10.32
N THR A 255 -6.51 10.12 -11.18
CA THR A 255 -6.35 10.12 -12.63
C THR A 255 -5.89 11.49 -13.14
N MET A 256 -6.39 12.59 -12.56
CA MET A 256 -6.02 13.96 -12.94
C MET A 256 -4.53 14.27 -12.74
N LYS A 257 -3.85 13.61 -11.79
CA LYS A 257 -2.40 13.77 -11.60
C LYS A 257 -1.60 13.39 -12.86
N ASN A 258 -2.14 12.47 -13.67
CA ASN A 258 -1.51 11.96 -14.87
C ASN A 258 -2.02 12.64 -16.16
N LEU A 259 -2.97 13.57 -16.04
CA LEU A 259 -3.49 14.35 -17.19
C LEU A 259 -2.70 15.66 -17.36
N TRP A 260 -1.61 15.58 -18.13
CA TRP A 260 -0.82 16.77 -18.43
C TRP A 260 -0.35 16.79 -19.89
N PRO A 261 -0.50 17.91 -20.62
CA PRO A 261 -1.20 19.13 -20.18
C PRO A 261 -2.72 18.92 -20.13
N PRO A 262 -3.48 19.73 -19.34
CA PRO A 262 -4.92 19.51 -19.14
C PRO A 262 -5.74 19.60 -20.44
N GLU A 263 -5.28 20.30 -21.49
CA GLU A 263 -5.87 20.36 -22.81
C GLU A 263 -5.90 18.99 -23.50
N SER A 264 -5.03 18.05 -23.11
CA SER A 264 -5.02 16.68 -23.62
C SER A 264 -6.30 15.90 -23.26
N PHE A 265 -7.13 16.43 -22.36
CA PHE A 265 -8.48 15.90 -22.12
C PHE A 265 -9.33 15.89 -23.40
N PHE A 266 -9.15 16.87 -24.28
CA PHE A 266 -9.92 16.99 -25.53
C PHE A 266 -9.38 16.10 -26.66
N ASP A 267 -8.20 15.50 -26.49
CA ASP A 267 -7.71 14.48 -27.43
C ASP A 267 -8.42 13.14 -27.19
N PRO A 268 -9.20 12.62 -28.15
CA PRO A 268 -9.89 11.34 -28.01
C PRO A 268 -8.93 10.13 -27.93
N ARG A 269 -7.68 10.29 -28.36
CA ARG A 269 -6.64 9.26 -28.32
C ARG A 269 -5.94 9.20 -26.95
N ASN A 270 -6.04 10.25 -26.14
CA ASN A 270 -5.39 10.28 -24.83
C ASN A 270 -6.02 9.24 -23.89
N ALA A 271 -5.21 8.26 -23.45
CA ALA A 271 -5.67 7.16 -22.59
C ALA A 271 -6.17 7.65 -21.23
N VAL A 272 -5.48 8.64 -20.62
CA VAL A 272 -5.85 9.21 -19.33
C VAL A 272 -7.18 9.96 -19.45
N ALA A 273 -7.38 10.72 -20.54
CA ALA A 273 -8.65 11.41 -20.80
C ALA A 273 -9.82 10.43 -20.99
N ARG A 274 -9.60 9.32 -21.69
CA ARG A 274 -10.62 8.25 -21.83
C ARG A 274 -10.95 7.62 -20.47
N LEU A 275 -9.93 7.39 -19.65
CA LEU A 275 -10.11 6.85 -18.32
C LEU A 275 -10.91 7.83 -17.44
N LEU A 276 -10.55 9.10 -17.45
CA LEU A 276 -11.22 10.15 -16.66
C LEU A 276 -12.71 10.30 -17.01
N ARG A 277 -13.08 10.17 -18.31
CA ARG A 277 -14.48 10.22 -18.77
C ARG A 277 -15.36 9.06 -18.29
N ARG A 278 -14.80 8.04 -17.65
CA ARG A 278 -15.57 6.97 -17.00
C ARG A 278 -16.22 7.44 -15.69
N ALA A 279 -15.64 8.47 -15.06
CA ALA A 279 -16.27 9.09 -13.89
C ALA A 279 -17.42 10.01 -14.32
N PRO A 280 -18.43 10.23 -13.46
CA PRO A 280 -19.45 11.23 -13.69
C PRO A 280 -18.85 12.64 -13.81
N VAL A 281 -19.45 13.46 -14.72
CA VAL A 281 -18.91 14.78 -15.09
C VAL A 281 -18.83 15.76 -13.91
N GLU A 282 -19.73 15.63 -12.94
CA GLU A 282 -19.74 16.43 -11.72
C GLU A 282 -18.46 16.27 -10.88
N PHE A 283 -17.76 15.14 -10.99
CA PHE A 283 -16.51 14.91 -10.28
C PHE A 283 -15.30 15.44 -11.03
N TYR A 284 -15.22 15.28 -12.36
CA TYR A 284 -14.03 15.72 -13.10
C TYR A 284 -14.17 17.10 -13.73
N GLY A 285 -15.38 17.59 -14.02
CA GLY A 285 -15.62 18.88 -14.68
C GLY A 285 -14.99 20.05 -13.92
N PRO A 286 -15.29 20.26 -12.63
CA PRO A 286 -14.74 21.37 -11.86
C PRO A 286 -13.21 21.33 -11.74
N PRO A 287 -12.54 20.21 -11.41
CA PRO A 287 -11.07 20.17 -11.35
C PRO A 287 -10.43 20.35 -12.72
N LEU A 288 -11.01 19.83 -13.80
CA LEU A 288 -10.53 20.05 -15.16
C LEU A 288 -10.62 21.53 -15.56
N ALA A 289 -11.78 22.17 -15.32
CA ALA A 289 -11.96 23.60 -15.60
C ALA A 289 -10.92 24.45 -14.83
N ARG A 290 -10.67 24.13 -13.56
CA ARG A 290 -9.64 24.80 -12.75
C ARG A 290 -8.25 24.62 -13.33
N ALA A 291 -7.88 23.41 -13.73
CA ALA A 291 -6.57 23.12 -14.34
C ALA A 291 -6.38 23.89 -15.67
N LEU A 292 -7.40 23.92 -16.53
CA LEU A 292 -7.39 24.68 -17.78
C LEU A 292 -7.26 26.19 -17.53
N TYR A 293 -8.02 26.74 -16.57
CA TYR A 293 -7.94 28.16 -16.19
C TYR A 293 -6.54 28.53 -15.65
N GLN A 294 -5.97 27.72 -14.78
CA GLN A 294 -4.61 27.93 -14.26
C GLN A 294 -3.56 27.90 -15.36
N ARG A 295 -3.74 27.01 -16.34
CA ARG A 295 -2.85 26.89 -17.50
C ARG A 295 -2.95 28.12 -18.41
N ALA A 296 -4.15 28.60 -18.71
CA ALA A 296 -4.37 29.80 -19.50
C ALA A 296 -3.83 31.07 -18.85
N GLY A 297 -3.91 31.18 -17.53
CA GLY A 297 -3.38 32.32 -16.75
C GLY A 297 -1.86 32.31 -16.53
N ALA A 298 -1.18 31.19 -16.77
CA ALA A 298 0.26 31.06 -16.55
C ALA A 298 1.13 31.98 -17.44
N PRO A 299 0.78 32.22 -18.72
CA PRO A 299 1.51 33.19 -19.58
C PRO A 299 1.38 34.63 -19.11
N LEU A 300 0.21 35.04 -18.60
CA LEU A 300 -0.06 36.40 -18.15
C LEU A 300 0.74 36.78 -16.89
N ARG A 301 1.01 35.85 -15.99
CA ARG A 301 1.85 36.07 -14.81
C ARG A 301 3.34 36.19 -15.12
N LYS A 302 3.83 35.59 -16.22
CA LYS A 302 5.22 35.74 -16.69
C LYS A 302 5.46 37.05 -17.40
N LEU A 303 4.41 37.74 -17.86
CA LEU A 303 4.50 39.06 -18.51
C LEU A 303 4.40 40.24 -17.54
N SER A 304 4.23 39.99 -16.24
CA SER A 304 4.16 41.06 -15.21
C SER A 304 5.29 40.96 -14.15
N PRO A 305 6.57 41.01 -14.52
CA PRO A 305 7.65 41.14 -13.54
C PRO A 305 8.13 42.60 -13.45
N GLY A 306 7.22 43.56 -13.19
CA GLY A 306 7.70 44.96 -13.23
C GLY A 306 6.83 46.04 -12.62
N LEU A 307 5.74 45.78 -11.94
CA LEU A 307 4.84 46.85 -11.46
C LEU A 307 4.58 46.87 -9.94
N SER A 308 5.53 46.42 -9.13
CA SER A 308 5.41 46.62 -7.67
C SER A 308 6.76 46.91 -7.00
N ARG A 309 7.39 48.04 -7.40
CA ARG A 309 8.36 48.77 -6.55
C ARG A 309 8.45 50.21 -7.04
N ARG A 310 7.52 51.06 -6.58
CA ARG A 310 7.69 52.51 -6.37
C ARG A 310 6.39 53.04 -5.77
N ALA A 311 6.29 53.04 -4.48
CA ALA A 311 5.71 54.09 -3.65
C ALA A 311 6.08 53.78 -2.18
#